data_6dc2c1394b776bacf67d39cd8494b509
#
_entry.id   6dc2c1394b776bacf67d39cd8494b509
#
_cell.length_a   1.000
_cell.length_b   1.000
_cell.length_c   1.000
_cell.angle_alpha   90.00
_cell.angle_beta   90.00
_cell.angle_gamma   90.00
#
_symmetry.space_group_name_H-M   'P 1'
#
loop_
_entity.id
_entity.type
_entity.pdbx_description
1 polymer ?
#
loop_
_entity_poly.entity_id
_entity_poly.type
_entity_poly.pdbx_seq_one_letter_code
_entity_poly.pdbx_strand_id
1 'polypeptide(L)'
;MKFKIALFLMFFSLLGAKSQVSNLGQPVSWSLDSKPKLTPIVLPEIDLEKLTQEDAINDQRKDLPWRFGQEIVVDYNLTNSGSWTTLENGDRIWRIRFQSKGAKTMNFIFSDFYMPEGATLYLYNNSRTDLLGAYDSKQNNEQRVLGTWLVSGADIYLEYYEPKSQINKGKLELFKVVHGYRTSDENLKGVDDGLNAAGKCNYDVDCVMGSIDTLKDINKKSVGLMITNNNSFCTGALINNTSNNGTPYFLTANHCYSNPATWSFRFKWISPNPVCAQNLPSTNTTTYLTISGATLKARRAASDFCLVQINNPIPSTWELTWAGWDRSTTAPPSVFGIHHPTGAIMKVCLDNGAPTSFNDDGNYWRVDDWTQGVTEGGSSGSPLFNNQGRIIGQLWRGSAACTGITDNGGSDDYGRLDVSWNTGTTAATRLKDWLDPSNTNAMTTDVYPTAQVFAINAKVDINGINTPLCGNQINPIIKITNSGTNTLTSATLKYNLNSNPQTTFNWTGSLSQGQSTDVAIGTLTVANGVNVFNAVIESPNGVADQSNNDNSSSKTFTTVSSFQTTQVVFQLNTDNYGEDTSWSIKNANNLVIASGSNYADNMTFNQTISLPADGCYTFEI
;
A
#
# COMPACT_ATOMS: atom_id res chain seq x y z
N MET A 1 -38.32 -52.59 -14.54
CA MET A 1 -38.23 -51.31 -13.83
C MET A 1 -36.89 -50.66 -14.14
N LYS A 2 -36.88 -49.62 -15.01
CA LYS A 2 -35.64 -48.87 -15.38
C LYS A 2 -35.60 -47.62 -14.53
N PHE A 3 -34.63 -47.54 -13.61
CA PHE A 3 -34.33 -46.32 -12.86
C PHE A 3 -33.49 -45.37 -13.74
N LYS A 4 -34.01 -44.18 -14.02
CA LYS A 4 -33.26 -43.07 -14.61
C LYS A 4 -32.66 -42.25 -13.47
N ILE A 5 -31.34 -42.27 -13.36
CA ILE A 5 -30.60 -41.36 -12.50
C ILE A 5 -30.44 -40.04 -13.26
N ALA A 6 -31.10 -38.99 -12.78
CA ALA A 6 -30.88 -37.61 -13.26
C ALA A 6 -29.67 -37.02 -12.51
N LEU A 7 -28.58 -36.84 -13.24
CA LEU A 7 -27.37 -36.15 -12.73
C LEU A 7 -27.64 -34.64 -12.76
N PHE A 8 -27.86 -34.05 -11.58
CA PHE A 8 -27.98 -32.59 -11.40
C PHE A 8 -26.58 -32.00 -11.37
N LEU A 9 -26.11 -31.47 -12.49
CA LEU A 9 -24.91 -30.67 -12.57
C LEU A 9 -25.17 -29.29 -11.94
N MET A 10 -24.79 -29.14 -10.69
CA MET A 10 -24.80 -27.84 -9.99
C MET A 10 -23.64 -27.01 -10.53
N PHE A 11 -23.92 -26.10 -11.45
CA PHE A 11 -23.00 -25.06 -11.88
C PHE A 11 -22.78 -24.11 -10.69
N PHE A 12 -21.71 -24.30 -9.94
CA PHE A 12 -21.18 -23.27 -9.07
C PHE A 12 -20.59 -22.17 -9.95
N SER A 13 -21.35 -21.12 -10.21
CA SER A 13 -20.79 -19.87 -10.72
C SER A 13 -19.89 -19.31 -9.62
N LEU A 14 -18.59 -19.44 -9.82
CA LEU A 14 -17.58 -18.66 -9.11
C LEU A 14 -17.82 -17.18 -9.44
N LEU A 15 -18.65 -16.53 -8.67
CA LEU A 15 -18.70 -15.06 -8.58
C LEU A 15 -17.40 -14.65 -7.93
N GLY A 16 -16.35 -14.50 -8.72
CA GLY A 16 -15.13 -13.85 -8.29
C GLY A 16 -15.50 -12.44 -7.83
N ALA A 17 -15.42 -12.18 -6.54
CA ALA A 17 -15.51 -10.84 -5.99
C ALA A 17 -14.35 -10.03 -6.58
N LYS A 18 -14.64 -9.20 -7.59
CA LYS A 18 -13.65 -8.30 -8.19
C LYS A 18 -13.40 -7.16 -7.20
N SER A 19 -12.13 -6.92 -6.90
CA SER A 19 -11.66 -5.75 -6.17
C SER A 19 -12.10 -4.47 -6.86
N GLN A 20 -12.36 -3.41 -6.10
CA GLN A 20 -12.92 -2.16 -6.64
C GLN A 20 -11.97 -1.36 -7.53
N VAL A 21 -10.68 -1.33 -7.19
CA VAL A 21 -9.60 -0.86 -8.07
C VAL A 21 -8.57 -1.98 -8.04
N SER A 22 -8.60 -2.79 -9.09
CA SER A 22 -7.88 -4.06 -9.07
C SER A 22 -6.49 -3.96 -9.68
N ASN A 23 -6.15 -2.85 -10.34
CA ASN A 23 -5.04 -2.78 -11.29
C ASN A 23 -4.98 -4.03 -12.21
N LEU A 24 -6.14 -4.64 -12.44
CA LEU A 24 -6.34 -5.79 -13.31
C LEU A 24 -6.91 -5.32 -14.65
N GLY A 25 -6.51 -5.98 -15.71
CA GLY A 25 -6.85 -5.60 -17.06
C GLY A 25 -5.90 -4.54 -17.60
N GLN A 26 -6.24 -4.03 -18.77
CA GLN A 26 -5.43 -3.03 -19.48
C GLN A 26 -6.33 -2.05 -20.24
N PRO A 27 -5.88 -0.79 -20.43
CA PRO A 27 -6.54 0.15 -21.31
C PRO A 27 -6.71 -0.43 -22.72
N VAL A 28 -7.88 -0.25 -23.31
CA VAL A 28 -8.20 -0.79 -24.66
C VAL A 28 -7.23 -0.25 -25.71
N SER A 29 -6.83 1.02 -25.59
CA SER A 29 -5.89 1.63 -26.53
C SER A 29 -4.52 0.97 -26.60
N TRP A 30 -4.16 0.14 -25.60
CA TRP A 30 -2.85 -0.53 -25.62
C TRP A 30 -2.78 -1.67 -26.64
N SER A 31 -3.94 -2.24 -27.00
CA SER A 31 -4.08 -3.29 -28.01
C SER A 31 -4.38 -2.78 -29.44
N LEU A 32 -4.57 -1.46 -29.62
CA LEU A 32 -4.89 -0.90 -30.93
C LEU A 32 -3.62 -0.65 -31.76
N ASP A 33 -3.59 -1.14 -33.00
CA ASP A 33 -2.49 -0.93 -33.95
C ASP A 33 -2.35 0.54 -34.34
N SER A 34 -3.47 1.26 -34.46
CA SER A 34 -3.50 2.68 -34.77
C SER A 34 -4.42 3.43 -33.82
N LYS A 35 -3.93 4.55 -33.31
CA LYS A 35 -4.67 5.44 -32.42
C LYS A 35 -4.27 6.90 -32.63
N PRO A 36 -5.21 7.87 -32.50
CA PRO A 36 -4.87 9.27 -32.57
C PRO A 36 -3.79 9.65 -31.56
N LYS A 37 -2.78 10.40 -31.99
CA LYS A 37 -1.82 11.04 -31.09
C LYS A 37 -2.54 12.14 -30.33
N LEU A 38 -2.41 12.16 -29.02
CA LEU A 38 -2.99 13.19 -28.16
C LEU A 38 -1.96 14.30 -27.93
N THR A 39 -2.37 15.55 -28.19
CA THR A 39 -1.64 16.72 -27.69
C THR A 39 -1.86 16.79 -26.18
N PRO A 40 -0.81 16.89 -25.36
CA PRO A 40 -0.98 17.00 -23.93
C PRO A 40 -1.60 18.35 -23.54
N ILE A 41 -2.45 18.35 -22.55
CA ILE A 41 -2.87 19.54 -21.83
C ILE A 41 -1.77 19.85 -20.82
N VAL A 42 -1.03 20.93 -21.06
CA VAL A 42 0.05 21.39 -20.17
C VAL A 42 -0.58 22.16 -19.01
N LEU A 43 -0.38 21.67 -17.80
CA LEU A 43 -0.88 22.32 -16.59
C LEU A 43 0.02 23.51 -16.20
N PRO A 44 -0.55 24.53 -15.51
CA PRO A 44 0.24 25.64 -14.96
C PRO A 44 1.38 25.14 -14.05
N GLU A 45 2.52 25.82 -14.10
CA GLU A 45 3.62 25.59 -13.17
C GLU A 45 3.21 25.96 -11.74
N ILE A 46 3.70 25.21 -10.75
CA ILE A 46 3.48 25.49 -9.34
C ILE A 46 4.65 26.33 -8.78
N ASP A 47 4.37 27.12 -7.76
CA ASP A 47 5.39 27.86 -7.01
C ASP A 47 6.01 26.92 -5.95
N LEU A 48 6.96 26.09 -6.39
CA LEU A 48 7.61 25.09 -5.54
C LEU A 48 8.41 25.73 -4.40
N GLU A 49 9.01 26.91 -4.61
CA GLU A 49 9.77 27.62 -3.58
C GLU A 49 8.85 28.02 -2.42
N LYS A 50 7.73 28.64 -2.73
CA LYS A 50 6.71 29.00 -1.73
C LYS A 50 6.18 27.77 -0.98
N LEU A 51 5.86 26.70 -1.72
CA LEU A 51 5.35 25.45 -1.12
C LEU A 51 6.37 24.84 -0.17
N THR A 52 7.65 24.80 -0.54
CA THR A 52 8.73 24.28 0.31
C THR A 52 8.91 25.11 1.60
N GLN A 53 8.79 26.44 1.52
CA GLN A 53 8.86 27.32 2.70
C GLN A 53 7.66 27.07 3.65
N GLU A 54 6.46 26.92 3.11
CA GLU A 54 5.27 26.57 3.90
C GLU A 54 5.40 25.18 4.54
N ASP A 55 5.89 24.20 3.79
CA ASP A 55 6.07 22.82 4.26
C ASP A 55 7.12 22.74 5.39
N ALA A 56 8.22 23.50 5.30
CA ALA A 56 9.22 23.56 6.36
C ALA A 56 8.65 23.98 7.73
N ILE A 57 7.55 24.74 7.72
CA ILE A 57 6.82 25.12 8.94
C ILE A 57 5.79 24.05 9.32
N ASN A 58 5.00 23.59 8.33
CA ASN A 58 3.87 22.68 8.57
C ASN A 58 4.34 21.28 8.97
N ASP A 59 5.46 20.80 8.44
CA ASP A 59 5.99 19.46 8.74
C ASP A 59 6.47 19.29 10.19
N GLN A 60 6.68 20.41 10.90
CA GLN A 60 6.94 20.39 12.35
C GLN A 60 5.69 20.11 13.18
N ARG A 61 4.51 20.04 12.54
CA ARG A 61 3.21 19.90 13.18
C ARG A 61 2.53 18.60 12.78
N LYS A 62 2.15 17.79 13.77
CA LYS A 62 1.36 16.56 13.54
C LYS A 62 -0.15 16.78 13.63
N ASP A 63 -0.60 17.96 14.05
CA ASP A 63 -2.02 18.34 14.06
C ASP A 63 -2.52 18.89 12.71
N LEU A 64 -1.74 18.67 11.66
CA LEU A 64 -2.09 18.95 10.27
C LEU A 64 -1.81 17.72 9.40
N PRO A 65 -2.64 17.47 8.36
CA PRO A 65 -2.33 16.45 7.35
C PRO A 65 -1.03 16.77 6.61
N TRP A 66 -0.20 15.77 6.35
CA TRP A 66 1.05 15.96 5.61
C TRP A 66 0.80 16.19 4.11
N ARG A 67 1.07 17.40 3.62
CA ARG A 67 0.84 17.80 2.24
C ARG A 67 1.88 17.18 1.30
N PHE A 68 1.44 16.53 0.23
CA PHE A 68 2.33 15.99 -0.81
C PHE A 68 2.21 16.72 -2.15
N GLY A 69 1.18 17.51 -2.36
CA GLY A 69 0.88 18.07 -3.67
C GLY A 69 0.15 19.41 -3.64
N GLN A 70 0.08 20.03 -4.80
CA GLN A 70 -0.66 21.27 -5.06
C GLN A 70 -1.84 20.99 -5.98
N GLU A 71 -3.04 21.44 -5.58
CA GLU A 71 -4.23 21.38 -6.43
C GLU A 71 -4.15 22.44 -7.56
N ILE A 72 -4.52 22.01 -8.75
CA ILE A 72 -4.69 22.85 -9.95
C ILE A 72 -6.14 22.70 -10.38
N VAL A 73 -6.91 23.81 -10.39
CA VAL A 73 -8.30 23.82 -10.82
C VAL A 73 -8.35 23.72 -12.34
N VAL A 74 -9.18 22.83 -12.84
CA VAL A 74 -9.39 22.58 -14.28
C VAL A 74 -10.89 22.42 -14.57
N ASP A 75 -11.25 22.38 -15.86
CA ASP A 75 -12.63 22.15 -16.32
C ASP A 75 -12.60 21.31 -17.60
N TYR A 76 -12.50 19.99 -17.42
CA TYR A 76 -12.43 19.04 -18.53
C TYR A 76 -13.44 17.91 -18.35
N ASN A 77 -14.12 17.58 -19.47
CA ASN A 77 -15.11 16.51 -19.45
C ASN A 77 -15.17 15.77 -20.80
N LEU A 78 -16.05 14.78 -20.91
CA LEU A 78 -16.21 13.92 -22.08
C LEU A 78 -16.66 14.69 -23.35
N THR A 79 -17.08 15.96 -23.24
CA THR A 79 -17.63 16.75 -24.35
C THR A 79 -16.77 17.94 -24.74
N ASN A 80 -16.02 18.54 -23.80
CA ASN A 80 -15.24 19.75 -24.06
C ASN A 80 -13.75 19.48 -24.31
N SER A 81 -13.29 18.25 -24.13
CA SER A 81 -11.86 17.92 -24.17
C SER A 81 -11.61 16.47 -24.56
N GLY A 82 -10.32 16.12 -24.76
CA GLY A 82 -9.90 14.77 -25.14
C GLY A 82 -10.30 14.37 -26.56
N SER A 83 -10.18 13.10 -26.87
CA SER A 83 -10.47 12.55 -28.21
C SER A 83 -11.21 11.23 -28.10
N TRP A 84 -12.28 11.11 -28.85
CA TRP A 84 -13.03 9.88 -29.00
C TRP A 84 -12.53 9.02 -30.16
N THR A 85 -12.52 7.72 -29.98
CA THR A 85 -12.26 6.71 -31.01
C THR A 85 -13.37 5.66 -30.94
N THR A 86 -14.04 5.41 -32.07
CA THR A 86 -15.03 4.32 -32.19
C THR A 86 -14.30 3.06 -32.64
N LEU A 87 -14.56 1.95 -31.96
CA LEU A 87 -14.00 0.64 -32.23
C LEU A 87 -14.84 -0.09 -33.29
N GLU A 88 -14.30 -1.16 -33.89
CA GLU A 88 -14.98 -1.93 -34.95
C GLU A 88 -16.32 -2.55 -34.49
N ASN A 89 -16.42 -2.93 -33.21
CA ASN A 89 -17.64 -3.48 -32.61
C ASN A 89 -18.68 -2.40 -32.25
N GLY A 90 -18.36 -1.12 -32.45
CA GLY A 90 -19.19 0.03 -32.13
C GLY A 90 -19.06 0.56 -30.71
N ASP A 91 -18.22 -0.02 -29.86
CA ASP A 91 -17.83 0.56 -28.56
C ASP A 91 -16.96 1.79 -28.78
N ARG A 92 -16.74 2.59 -27.75
CA ARG A 92 -15.92 3.80 -27.87
C ARG A 92 -14.91 3.91 -26.74
N ILE A 93 -13.79 4.55 -27.05
CA ILE A 93 -12.83 5.02 -26.04
C ILE A 93 -12.66 6.53 -26.14
N TRP A 94 -12.63 7.19 -25.01
CA TRP A 94 -12.24 8.59 -24.87
C TRP A 94 -10.91 8.66 -24.15
N ARG A 95 -9.99 9.51 -24.65
CA ARG A 95 -8.67 9.67 -24.05
C ARG A 95 -8.32 11.14 -23.94
N ILE A 96 -7.69 11.49 -22.81
CA ILE A 96 -7.11 12.80 -22.55
C ILE A 96 -5.73 12.62 -21.94
N ARG A 97 -4.82 13.56 -22.18
CA ARG A 97 -3.44 13.51 -21.70
C ARG A 97 -3.11 14.80 -20.98
N PHE A 98 -2.59 14.69 -19.77
CA PHE A 98 -2.11 15.80 -18.95
C PHE A 98 -0.61 15.75 -18.80
N GLN A 99 0.02 16.93 -18.86
CA GLN A 99 1.45 17.07 -18.58
C GLN A 99 1.62 18.18 -17.53
N SER A 100 2.36 17.89 -16.46
CA SER A 100 2.66 18.82 -15.38
C SER A 100 4.16 18.77 -15.08
N LYS A 101 4.89 19.80 -15.54
CA LYS A 101 6.35 19.87 -15.44
C LYS A 101 6.83 19.74 -13.99
N GLY A 102 7.70 18.79 -13.71
CA GLY A 102 8.26 18.54 -12.39
C GLY A 102 7.38 17.74 -11.43
N ALA A 103 6.16 17.33 -11.85
CA ALA A 103 5.33 16.46 -11.04
C ALA A 103 5.98 15.08 -10.89
N LYS A 104 6.05 14.59 -9.66
CA LYS A 104 6.46 13.22 -9.34
C LYS A 104 5.27 12.25 -9.46
N THR A 105 4.07 12.73 -9.13
CA THR A 105 2.81 12.02 -9.29
C THR A 105 1.68 12.98 -9.66
N MET A 106 0.59 12.44 -10.18
CA MET A 106 -0.68 13.17 -10.30
C MET A 106 -1.84 12.32 -9.79
N ASN A 107 -2.83 12.99 -9.18
CA ASN A 107 -4.15 12.40 -8.93
C ASN A 107 -5.26 13.36 -9.36
N PHE A 108 -6.47 12.82 -9.55
CA PHE A 108 -7.54 13.48 -10.27
C PHE A 108 -8.82 13.47 -9.44
N ILE A 109 -9.52 14.62 -9.42
CA ILE A 109 -10.75 14.80 -8.65
C ILE A 109 -11.89 15.16 -9.59
N PHE A 110 -12.90 14.30 -9.61
CA PHE A 110 -14.11 14.45 -10.42
C PHE A 110 -15.25 14.99 -9.55
N SER A 111 -15.91 16.04 -10.00
CA SER A 111 -17.07 16.67 -9.35
C SER A 111 -18.41 16.07 -9.79
N ASP A 112 -18.45 15.47 -10.98
CA ASP A 112 -19.56 14.64 -11.46
C ASP A 112 -18.98 13.37 -12.09
N PHE A 113 -19.08 12.26 -11.36
CA PHE A 113 -18.55 10.96 -11.74
C PHE A 113 -19.68 9.94 -11.79
N TYR A 114 -19.88 9.34 -12.95
CA TYR A 114 -20.82 8.24 -13.14
C TYR A 114 -20.33 7.28 -14.21
N MET A 115 -20.13 6.03 -13.83
CA MET A 115 -19.72 4.95 -14.72
C MET A 115 -20.92 4.04 -15.01
N PRO A 116 -21.41 3.97 -16.26
CA PRO A 116 -22.44 3.00 -16.64
C PRO A 116 -21.91 1.57 -16.60
N GLU A 117 -22.81 0.60 -16.57
CA GLU A 117 -22.46 -0.83 -16.52
C GLU A 117 -21.57 -1.23 -17.71
N GLY A 118 -20.44 -1.90 -17.42
CA GLY A 118 -19.46 -2.32 -18.40
C GLY A 118 -18.49 -1.23 -18.88
N ALA A 119 -18.67 0.03 -18.47
CA ALA A 119 -17.70 1.08 -18.73
C ALA A 119 -16.53 1.00 -17.74
N THR A 120 -15.37 1.48 -18.17
CA THR A 120 -14.15 1.48 -17.36
C THR A 120 -13.36 2.76 -17.55
N LEU A 121 -12.69 3.21 -16.47
CA LEU A 121 -11.72 4.31 -16.50
C LEU A 121 -10.37 3.81 -16.02
N TYR A 122 -9.32 4.03 -16.79
CA TYR A 122 -7.93 3.81 -16.45
C TYR A 122 -7.14 5.11 -16.44
N LEU A 123 -6.18 5.20 -15.53
CA LEU A 123 -5.17 6.26 -15.49
C LEU A 123 -3.79 5.60 -15.58
N TYR A 124 -2.93 6.10 -16.43
CA TYR A 124 -1.59 5.53 -16.60
C TYR A 124 -0.58 6.57 -17.07
N ASN A 125 0.69 6.35 -16.72
CA ASN A 125 1.78 7.22 -17.16
C ASN A 125 2.20 6.90 -18.61
N ASN A 126 2.92 7.84 -19.23
CA ASN A 126 3.35 7.72 -20.62
C ASN A 126 4.25 6.49 -20.87
N SER A 127 5.09 6.12 -19.90
CA SER A 127 5.96 4.94 -19.95
C SER A 127 5.22 3.61 -19.73
N ARG A 128 3.94 3.65 -19.30
CA ARG A 128 3.11 2.49 -18.93
C ARG A 128 3.69 1.64 -17.79
N THR A 129 4.51 2.24 -16.95
CA THR A 129 5.09 1.60 -15.77
C THR A 129 4.18 1.69 -14.56
N ASP A 130 3.20 2.61 -14.57
CA ASP A 130 2.19 2.74 -13.53
C ASP A 130 0.79 2.81 -14.15
N LEU A 131 -0.13 2.01 -13.62
CA LEU A 131 -1.51 1.86 -14.08
C LEU A 131 -2.44 1.83 -12.89
N LEU A 132 -3.43 2.72 -12.87
CA LEU A 132 -4.49 2.77 -11.87
C LEU A 132 -5.84 2.50 -12.54
N GLY A 133 -6.59 1.54 -12.03
CA GLY A 133 -7.91 1.15 -12.57
C GLY A 133 -8.05 -0.38 -12.69
N ALA A 134 -9.15 -0.90 -13.20
CA ALA A 134 -10.27 -0.11 -13.74
C ALA A 134 -11.14 0.48 -12.62
N TYR A 135 -11.48 1.75 -12.73
CA TYR A 135 -12.67 2.29 -12.07
C TYR A 135 -13.89 1.90 -12.91
N ASP A 136 -14.93 1.35 -12.30
CA ASP A 136 -16.15 0.87 -12.95
C ASP A 136 -17.42 1.37 -12.22
N SER A 137 -18.58 0.82 -12.52
CA SER A 137 -19.85 1.23 -11.89
C SER A 137 -19.89 1.05 -10.37
N LYS A 138 -18.98 0.29 -9.77
CA LYS A 138 -18.90 0.10 -8.31
C LYS A 138 -18.36 1.32 -7.57
N GLN A 139 -17.64 2.22 -8.24
CA GLN A 139 -17.20 3.48 -7.67
C GLN A 139 -18.29 4.56 -7.69
N ASN A 140 -19.42 4.33 -8.34
CA ASN A 140 -20.55 5.24 -8.27
C ASN A 140 -21.01 5.43 -6.82
N ASN A 141 -21.27 6.66 -6.43
CA ASN A 141 -21.78 7.03 -5.12
C ASN A 141 -22.85 8.12 -5.23
N GLU A 142 -23.60 8.35 -4.15
CA GLU A 142 -24.71 9.31 -4.14
C GLU A 142 -24.24 10.75 -4.40
N GLN A 143 -23.03 11.12 -3.95
CA GLN A 143 -22.47 12.44 -4.17
C GLN A 143 -21.93 12.63 -5.59
N ARG A 144 -21.80 11.54 -6.37
CA ARG A 144 -21.25 11.54 -7.73
C ARG A 144 -19.87 12.17 -7.84
N VAL A 145 -19.02 11.92 -6.87
CA VAL A 145 -17.63 12.42 -6.86
C VAL A 145 -16.65 11.25 -6.80
N LEU A 146 -15.46 11.48 -7.32
CA LEU A 146 -14.35 10.53 -7.19
C LEU A 146 -13.04 11.28 -6.97
N GLY A 147 -12.29 10.89 -5.94
CA GLY A 147 -10.85 11.16 -5.84
C GLY A 147 -10.08 9.91 -6.20
N THR A 148 -9.07 10.01 -7.07
CA THR A 148 -8.24 8.87 -7.43
C THR A 148 -7.04 8.78 -6.49
N TRP A 149 -6.42 7.60 -6.46
CA TRP A 149 -5.07 7.47 -5.93
C TRP A 149 -4.06 8.12 -6.87
N LEU A 150 -2.79 8.17 -6.46
CA LEU A 150 -1.69 8.76 -7.21
C LEU A 150 -1.29 7.87 -8.39
N VAL A 151 -0.93 8.48 -9.51
CA VAL A 151 -0.25 7.84 -10.64
C VAL A 151 1.11 8.51 -10.81
N SER A 152 2.17 7.72 -10.92
CA SER A 152 3.56 8.19 -10.99
C SER A 152 3.87 8.92 -12.30
N GLY A 153 4.63 10.00 -12.19
CA GLY A 153 5.17 10.74 -13.32
C GLY A 153 4.46 12.05 -13.64
N ALA A 154 5.05 12.79 -14.56
CA ALA A 154 4.63 14.13 -14.97
C ALA A 154 3.72 14.11 -16.22
N ASP A 155 3.42 12.96 -16.79
CA ASP A 155 2.72 12.80 -18.07
C ASP A 155 1.75 11.63 -17.97
N ILE A 156 0.45 11.96 -17.77
CA ILE A 156 -0.59 10.98 -17.42
C ILE A 156 -1.70 10.98 -18.44
N TYR A 157 -2.13 9.79 -18.81
CA TYR A 157 -3.31 9.54 -19.64
C TYR A 157 -4.48 9.09 -18.79
N LEU A 158 -5.67 9.60 -19.12
CA LEU A 158 -6.94 9.05 -18.70
C LEU A 158 -7.59 8.39 -19.91
N GLU A 159 -8.06 7.16 -19.76
CA GLU A 159 -8.78 6.44 -20.81
C GLU A 159 -10.09 5.90 -20.27
N TYR A 160 -11.18 6.40 -20.81
CA TYR A 160 -12.53 5.97 -20.54
C TYR A 160 -13.02 5.10 -21.70
N TYR A 161 -13.45 3.88 -21.39
CA TYR A 161 -14.12 2.98 -22.32
C TYR A 161 -15.61 2.94 -22.03
N GLU A 162 -16.45 3.03 -23.07
CA GLU A 162 -17.87 2.79 -22.95
C GLU A 162 -18.39 1.79 -24.00
N PRO A 163 -19.16 0.79 -23.56
CA PRO A 163 -19.82 -0.15 -24.45
C PRO A 163 -20.83 0.57 -25.34
N LYS A 164 -21.06 0.06 -26.55
CA LYS A 164 -22.07 0.58 -27.52
C LYS A 164 -23.46 0.76 -26.90
N SER A 165 -23.87 -0.09 -25.98
CA SER A 165 -25.16 -0.02 -25.28
C SER A 165 -25.26 1.11 -24.25
N GLN A 166 -24.12 1.75 -23.91
CA GLN A 166 -24.01 2.76 -22.85
C GLN A 166 -23.56 4.14 -23.38
N ILE A 167 -23.52 4.31 -24.69
CA ILE A 167 -23.05 5.55 -25.33
C ILE A 167 -23.75 6.80 -24.74
N ASN A 168 -22.94 7.80 -24.32
CA ASN A 168 -23.36 9.08 -23.73
C ASN A 168 -24.02 8.98 -22.34
N LYS A 169 -23.96 7.83 -21.66
CA LYS A 169 -24.50 7.69 -20.30
C LYS A 169 -23.46 8.00 -19.22
N GLY A 170 -22.16 7.86 -19.52
CA GLY A 170 -21.08 8.16 -18.59
C GLY A 170 -20.95 9.66 -18.29
N LYS A 171 -20.45 9.99 -17.10
CA LYS A 171 -20.13 11.34 -16.66
C LYS A 171 -18.74 11.36 -16.03
N LEU A 172 -17.88 12.22 -16.53
CA LEU A 172 -16.55 12.48 -16.02
C LEU A 172 -16.30 13.99 -16.09
N GLU A 173 -16.64 14.71 -15.02
CA GLU A 173 -16.37 16.14 -14.87
C GLU A 173 -15.12 16.29 -13.99
N LEU A 174 -13.96 16.42 -14.62
CA LEU A 174 -12.69 16.62 -13.93
C LEU A 174 -12.57 18.10 -13.56
N PHE A 175 -12.48 18.42 -12.27
CA PHE A 175 -12.40 19.80 -11.81
C PHE A 175 -11.09 20.15 -11.08
N LYS A 176 -10.29 19.15 -10.68
CA LYS A 176 -8.95 19.34 -10.12
C LYS A 176 -7.99 18.26 -10.58
N VAL A 177 -6.78 18.67 -10.85
CA VAL A 177 -5.59 17.79 -10.93
C VAL A 177 -4.65 18.20 -9.82
N VAL A 178 -4.11 17.24 -9.12
CA VAL A 178 -3.12 17.49 -8.07
C VAL A 178 -1.72 17.19 -8.61
N HIS A 179 -0.84 18.17 -8.56
CA HIS A 179 0.58 18.05 -8.86
C HIS A 179 1.31 17.59 -7.59
N GLY A 180 1.68 16.31 -7.52
CA GLY A 180 2.45 15.76 -6.40
C GLY A 180 3.93 16.07 -6.56
N TYR A 181 4.47 16.92 -5.70
CA TYR A 181 5.88 17.37 -5.76
C TYR A 181 6.77 16.69 -4.72
N ARG A 182 6.18 16.08 -3.68
CA ARG A 182 6.90 15.37 -2.61
C ARG A 182 6.66 13.85 -2.59
N THR A 183 5.93 13.32 -3.54
CA THR A 183 5.73 11.88 -3.68
C THR A 183 6.86 11.31 -4.53
N SER A 184 7.57 10.27 -4.07
CA SER A 184 8.60 9.62 -4.86
C SER A 184 8.00 8.59 -5.80
N ASP A 185 8.49 8.58 -7.03
CA ASP A 185 8.47 7.42 -7.89
C ASP A 185 9.44 6.36 -7.32
N GLU A 186 9.16 5.07 -7.54
CA GLU A 186 9.98 3.94 -7.10
C GLU A 186 11.45 4.02 -7.57
N ASN A 187 11.71 4.80 -8.61
CA ASN A 187 13.03 4.96 -9.23
C ASN A 187 13.89 6.08 -8.61
N LEU A 188 13.35 6.94 -7.74
CA LEU A 188 14.10 8.01 -7.08
C LEU A 188 14.65 7.56 -5.72
N LYS A 189 15.26 6.39 -5.69
CA LYS A 189 15.97 5.87 -4.51
C LYS A 189 17.13 6.82 -4.14
N GLY A 190 17.02 7.45 -3.00
CA GLY A 190 18.10 8.25 -2.42
C GLY A 190 17.81 9.73 -2.18
N VAL A 191 16.57 10.17 -2.42
CA VAL A 191 16.12 11.51 -2.02
C VAL A 191 15.25 11.35 -0.78
N ASP A 192 15.54 12.08 0.28
CA ASP A 192 14.82 12.04 1.56
C ASP A 192 13.40 12.64 1.50
N ASP A 193 12.80 12.78 0.30
CA ASP A 193 11.53 13.42 0.06
C ASP A 193 10.57 12.49 -0.72
N GLY A 194 9.47 12.05 -0.11
CA GLY A 194 8.41 11.34 -0.82
C GLY A 194 7.92 10.06 -0.13
N LEU A 195 7.18 9.22 -0.86
CA LEU A 195 6.79 7.89 -0.40
C LEU A 195 8.06 7.10 -0.01
N ASN A 196 8.19 6.67 1.23
CA ASN A 196 9.38 6.14 1.89
C ASN A 196 10.35 7.17 2.50
N ALA A 197 9.97 8.42 2.59
CA ALA A 197 10.75 9.47 3.25
C ALA A 197 10.63 9.47 4.79
N ALA A 198 10.08 8.41 5.38
CA ALA A 198 10.08 8.26 6.83
C ALA A 198 11.49 8.28 7.39
N GLY A 199 11.67 8.94 8.53
CA GLY A 199 12.95 9.01 9.21
C GLY A 199 13.54 7.63 9.52
N LYS A 200 14.87 7.56 9.60
CA LYS A 200 15.64 6.31 9.69
C LYS A 200 15.49 5.55 11.01
N CYS A 201 14.87 6.15 12.03
CA CYS A 201 14.57 5.51 13.31
C CYS A 201 13.28 4.68 13.28
N ASN A 202 12.51 4.73 12.20
CA ASN A 202 11.29 3.97 12.05
C ASN A 202 11.57 2.48 11.82
N TYR A 203 10.64 1.65 12.29
CA TYR A 203 10.62 0.21 12.07
C TYR A 203 9.52 -0.12 11.07
N ASP A 204 9.85 -0.80 9.97
CA ASP A 204 8.82 -1.38 9.10
C ASP A 204 7.94 -2.34 9.89
N VAL A 205 6.65 -2.40 9.57
CA VAL A 205 5.69 -3.14 10.40
C VAL A 205 6.02 -4.62 10.56
N ASP A 206 6.78 -5.21 9.66
CA ASP A 206 7.21 -6.61 9.73
C ASP A 206 8.56 -6.83 10.46
N CYS A 207 9.14 -5.77 11.04
CA CYS A 207 10.24 -5.91 11.98
C CYS A 207 9.80 -6.66 13.24
N VAL A 208 10.73 -7.42 13.82
CA VAL A 208 10.50 -8.09 15.10
C VAL A 208 10.48 -7.06 16.22
N MET A 209 9.37 -6.97 16.94
CA MET A 209 9.11 -6.02 18.03
C MET A 209 8.90 -6.72 19.38
N GLY A 210 9.08 -8.05 19.43
CA GLY A 210 9.00 -8.83 20.65
C GLY A 210 7.56 -9.20 21.05
N SER A 211 7.10 -8.78 22.23
CA SER A 211 5.82 -9.23 22.81
C SER A 211 4.58 -8.84 22.00
N ILE A 212 4.68 -7.86 21.11
CA ILE A 212 3.53 -7.39 20.31
C ILE A 212 3.43 -8.04 18.93
N ASP A 213 4.37 -8.91 18.51
CA ASP A 213 4.46 -9.38 17.12
C ASP A 213 3.16 -10.03 16.63
N THR A 214 2.56 -10.92 17.40
CA THR A 214 1.27 -11.53 17.03
C THR A 214 0.15 -10.51 16.90
N LEU A 215 0.05 -9.56 17.84
CA LEU A 215 -0.98 -8.51 17.82
C LEU A 215 -0.77 -7.54 16.67
N LYS A 216 0.47 -7.16 16.41
CA LYS A 216 0.90 -6.34 15.29
C LYS A 216 0.51 -6.99 13.95
N ASP A 217 0.79 -8.29 13.77
CA ASP A 217 0.48 -9.02 12.54
C ASP A 217 -1.03 -9.14 12.26
N ILE A 218 -1.85 -9.17 13.29
CA ILE A 218 -3.30 -9.12 13.17
C ILE A 218 -3.76 -7.70 12.80
N ASN A 219 -3.28 -6.69 13.52
CA ASN A 219 -3.77 -5.32 13.45
C ASN A 219 -3.23 -4.52 12.25
N LYS A 220 -2.03 -4.85 11.71
CA LYS A 220 -1.53 -4.23 10.47
C LYS A 220 -2.49 -4.37 9.29
N LYS A 221 -3.37 -5.40 9.31
CA LYS A 221 -4.40 -5.62 8.29
C LYS A 221 -5.57 -4.65 8.40
N SER A 222 -5.72 -3.93 9.51
CA SER A 222 -6.77 -2.92 9.68
C SER A 222 -6.31 -1.51 9.32
N VAL A 223 -5.01 -1.24 9.37
CA VAL A 223 -4.44 0.10 9.18
C VAL A 223 -4.29 0.45 7.70
N GLY A 224 -4.64 1.68 7.35
CA GLY A 224 -4.55 2.19 6.00
C GLY A 224 -3.99 3.60 5.93
N LEU A 225 -3.17 3.84 4.90
CA LEU A 225 -2.80 5.17 4.43
C LEU A 225 -3.98 5.79 3.72
N MET A 226 -4.25 7.08 3.96
CA MET A 226 -5.35 7.77 3.28
C MET A 226 -4.91 9.09 2.65
N ILE A 227 -5.52 9.42 1.50
CA ILE A 227 -5.46 10.76 0.92
C ILE A 227 -6.67 11.55 1.44
N THR A 228 -6.39 12.69 2.05
CA THR A 228 -7.36 13.68 2.48
C THR A 228 -7.03 15.05 1.88
N ASN A 229 -7.94 16.01 1.94
CA ASN A 229 -7.79 17.32 1.28
C ASN A 229 -7.37 17.24 -0.20
N ASN A 230 -7.54 16.07 -0.82
CA ASN A 230 -7.08 15.68 -2.17
C ASN A 230 -5.54 15.65 -2.35
N ASN A 231 -4.77 16.30 -1.49
CA ASN A 231 -3.34 16.57 -1.65
C ASN A 231 -2.49 16.30 -0.39
N SER A 232 -3.04 15.60 0.60
CA SER A 232 -2.37 15.36 1.89
C SER A 232 -2.58 13.93 2.37
N PHE A 233 -1.65 13.42 3.17
CA PHE A 233 -1.74 12.10 3.79
C PHE A 233 -2.13 12.19 5.26
N CYS A 234 -2.92 11.21 5.67
CA CYS A 234 -3.19 10.81 7.05
C CYS A 234 -3.21 9.28 7.12
N THR A 235 -3.26 8.76 8.32
CA THR A 235 -3.42 7.34 8.63
C THR A 235 -4.76 7.12 9.34
N GLY A 236 -5.27 5.91 9.33
CA GLY A 236 -6.39 5.49 10.16
C GLY A 236 -6.52 3.98 10.17
N ALA A 237 -7.58 3.46 10.75
CA ALA A 237 -7.82 2.03 10.84
C ALA A 237 -9.28 1.65 10.68
N LEU A 238 -9.54 0.52 10.02
CA LEU A 238 -10.83 -0.17 10.11
C LEU A 238 -11.07 -0.56 11.56
N ILE A 239 -12.24 -0.18 12.09
CA ILE A 239 -12.60 -0.40 13.50
C ILE A 239 -13.90 -1.21 13.61
N ASN A 240 -13.88 -2.23 14.46
CA ASN A 240 -15.00 -3.14 14.66
C ASN A 240 -16.17 -2.48 15.42
N ASN A 241 -17.35 -3.03 15.26
CA ASN A 241 -18.53 -2.73 16.06
C ASN A 241 -19.02 -3.99 16.79
N THR A 242 -19.86 -3.81 17.83
CA THR A 242 -20.38 -4.91 18.64
C THR A 242 -21.26 -5.91 17.88
N SER A 243 -21.70 -5.55 16.67
CA SER A 243 -22.46 -6.47 15.80
C SER A 243 -21.57 -7.44 15.01
N ASN A 244 -20.25 -7.22 14.97
CA ASN A 244 -19.27 -8.04 14.24
C ASN A 244 -19.69 -8.32 12.79
N ASN A 245 -20.15 -7.28 12.08
CA ASN A 245 -20.78 -7.42 10.76
C ASN A 245 -19.90 -6.93 9.59
N GLY A 246 -18.64 -6.53 9.86
CA GLY A 246 -17.72 -6.05 8.84
C GLY A 246 -18.12 -4.73 8.18
N THR A 247 -19.02 -3.93 8.81
CA THR A 247 -19.28 -2.57 8.33
C THR A 247 -17.96 -1.81 8.24
N PRO A 248 -17.61 -1.21 7.08
CA PRO A 248 -16.28 -0.65 6.87
C PRO A 248 -16.13 0.73 7.53
N TYR A 249 -16.30 0.77 8.85
CA TYR A 249 -15.99 1.94 9.65
C TYR A 249 -14.48 2.15 9.69
N PHE A 250 -14.04 3.38 9.43
CA PHE A 250 -12.65 3.77 9.45
C PHE A 250 -12.47 4.95 10.40
N LEU A 251 -11.66 4.75 11.45
CA LEU A 251 -11.34 5.75 12.46
C LEU A 251 -10.05 6.47 12.08
N THR A 252 -10.08 7.80 12.13
CA THR A 252 -8.92 8.68 11.90
C THR A 252 -9.06 9.94 12.78
N ALA A 253 -8.18 10.93 12.58
CA ALA A 253 -8.19 12.19 13.30
C ALA A 253 -9.21 13.19 12.72
N ASN A 254 -9.76 14.06 13.58
CA ASN A 254 -10.66 15.14 13.13
C ASN A 254 -9.92 16.21 12.33
N HIS A 255 -8.65 16.50 12.64
CA HIS A 255 -7.87 17.46 11.86
C HIS A 255 -7.57 16.94 10.43
N CYS A 256 -7.68 15.62 10.17
CA CYS A 256 -7.64 15.06 8.82
C CYS A 256 -8.95 15.27 8.03
N TYR A 257 -10.00 15.80 8.66
CA TYR A 257 -11.30 15.88 8.02
C TYR A 257 -11.33 16.91 6.89
N SER A 258 -11.84 16.46 5.75
CA SER A 258 -12.22 17.25 4.58
C SER A 258 -13.48 16.65 3.96
N ASN A 259 -13.71 16.74 2.67
CA ASN A 259 -14.79 16.01 2.00
C ASN A 259 -14.43 14.50 1.85
N PRO A 260 -14.98 13.59 2.67
CA PRO A 260 -14.58 12.19 2.63
C PRO A 260 -15.05 11.45 1.38
N ALA A 261 -15.97 12.01 0.59
CA ALA A 261 -16.39 11.41 -0.66
C ALA A 261 -15.26 11.37 -1.71
N THR A 262 -14.25 12.25 -1.59
CA THR A 262 -13.05 12.25 -2.46
C THR A 262 -11.84 11.57 -1.82
N TRP A 263 -11.96 11.00 -0.62
CA TRP A 263 -10.85 10.30 0.01
C TRP A 263 -10.51 9.01 -0.73
N SER A 264 -9.23 8.65 -0.70
CA SER A 264 -8.75 7.34 -1.17
C SER A 264 -7.97 6.67 -0.05
N PHE A 265 -8.12 5.36 0.08
CA PHE A 265 -7.52 4.53 1.13
C PHE A 265 -6.65 3.47 0.50
N ARG A 266 -5.47 3.22 1.07
CA ARG A 266 -4.55 2.16 0.65
C ARG A 266 -4.23 1.27 1.83
N PHE A 267 -4.51 -0.03 1.66
CA PHE A 267 -4.23 -1.08 2.63
C PHE A 267 -3.10 -1.98 2.13
N LYS A 268 -2.48 -2.73 3.03
CA LYS A 268 -1.36 -3.64 2.73
C LYS A 268 -0.18 -2.94 2.04
N TRP A 269 0.05 -1.67 2.33
CA TRP A 269 1.22 -0.91 1.89
C TRP A 269 2.39 -1.25 2.82
N ILE A 270 3.00 -2.44 2.63
CA ILE A 270 3.96 -3.08 3.53
C ILE A 270 5.20 -3.46 2.75
N SER A 271 6.39 -3.20 3.32
CA SER A 271 7.66 -3.55 2.68
C SER A 271 7.84 -5.07 2.60
N PRO A 272 8.21 -5.62 1.43
CA PRO A 272 8.56 -7.04 1.32
C PRO A 272 9.91 -7.37 1.95
N ASN A 273 10.74 -6.36 2.24
CA ASN A 273 12.05 -6.49 2.88
C ASN A 273 12.13 -5.45 4.01
N PRO A 274 11.69 -5.79 5.23
CA PRO A 274 11.57 -4.81 6.31
C PRO A 274 12.91 -4.23 6.73
N VAL A 275 12.95 -2.92 6.94
CA VAL A 275 14.08 -2.16 7.48
C VAL A 275 13.72 -1.72 8.91
N CYS A 276 14.63 -1.99 9.86
CA CYS A 276 14.37 -1.86 11.29
C CYS A 276 15.36 -0.87 11.90
N ALA A 277 15.00 0.41 11.94
CA ALA A 277 15.82 1.53 12.44
C ALA A 277 17.26 1.52 11.89
N GLN A 278 17.39 1.55 10.58
CA GLN A 278 18.68 1.51 9.88
C GLN A 278 18.80 2.64 8.86
N ASN A 279 20.05 2.97 8.50
CA ASN A 279 20.35 3.96 7.46
C ASN A 279 20.15 3.39 6.04
N LEU A 280 18.98 2.79 5.81
CA LEU A 280 18.58 2.19 4.53
C LEU A 280 17.14 2.61 4.23
N PRO A 281 16.79 2.83 2.96
CA PRO A 281 15.40 3.05 2.57
C PRO A 281 14.62 1.74 2.63
N SER A 282 13.35 1.80 3.04
CA SER A 282 12.43 0.67 2.92
C SER A 282 12.13 0.37 1.45
N THR A 283 11.93 -0.90 1.13
CA THR A 283 11.55 -1.32 -0.21
C THR A 283 10.05 -1.13 -0.42
N ASN A 284 9.64 -0.50 -1.51
CA ASN A 284 8.23 -0.40 -1.90
C ASN A 284 7.67 -1.77 -2.29
N THR A 285 6.41 -2.01 -1.94
CA THR A 285 5.67 -3.16 -2.45
C THR A 285 4.96 -2.82 -3.75
N THR A 286 4.82 -3.81 -4.63
CA THR A 286 3.95 -3.75 -5.81
C THR A 286 2.54 -4.26 -5.53
N THR A 287 2.31 -4.86 -4.36
CA THR A 287 1.00 -5.38 -3.94
C THR A 287 0.39 -4.50 -2.87
N TYR A 288 -0.69 -3.83 -3.21
CA TYR A 288 -1.48 -2.99 -2.32
C TYR A 288 -2.94 -2.95 -2.79
N LEU A 289 -3.82 -2.54 -1.88
CA LEU A 289 -5.26 -2.56 -2.09
C LEU A 289 -5.79 -1.14 -1.93
N THR A 290 -6.42 -0.59 -2.97
CA THR A 290 -6.89 0.80 -2.97
C THR A 290 -8.41 0.86 -3.17
N ILE A 291 -9.08 1.72 -2.40
CA ILE A 291 -10.52 1.97 -2.45
C ILE A 291 -10.77 3.45 -2.25
N SER A 292 -11.79 4.01 -2.90
CA SER A 292 -12.10 5.44 -2.85
C SER A 292 -13.51 5.70 -2.35
N GLY A 293 -13.68 6.86 -1.70
CA GLY A 293 -14.96 7.39 -1.25
C GLY A 293 -15.41 6.88 0.11
N ALA A 294 -15.81 7.79 0.98
CA ALA A 294 -16.39 7.50 2.28
C ALA A 294 -17.47 8.51 2.65
N THR A 295 -18.27 8.15 3.64
CA THR A 295 -19.32 9.00 4.21
C THR A 295 -19.03 9.26 5.68
N LEU A 296 -19.08 10.53 6.11
CA LEU A 296 -18.92 10.91 7.50
C LEU A 296 -20.03 10.28 8.37
N LYS A 297 -19.64 9.68 9.49
CA LYS A 297 -20.55 9.17 10.52
C LYS A 297 -20.53 10.05 11.77
N ALA A 298 -19.34 10.30 12.33
CA ALA A 298 -19.19 11.14 13.52
C ALA A 298 -17.81 11.80 13.53
N ARG A 299 -17.73 12.99 14.11
CA ARG A 299 -16.44 13.64 14.40
C ARG A 299 -16.56 14.63 15.55
N ARG A 300 -15.43 14.91 16.19
CA ARG A 300 -15.37 15.88 17.27
C ARG A 300 -13.96 16.41 17.46
N ALA A 301 -13.81 17.73 17.48
CA ALA A 301 -12.51 18.37 17.64
C ALA A 301 -11.89 18.18 19.05
N ALA A 302 -12.72 18.16 20.12
CA ALA A 302 -12.23 18.12 21.51
C ALA A 302 -11.48 16.83 21.89
N SER A 303 -11.65 15.73 21.16
CA SER A 303 -10.88 14.49 21.28
C SER A 303 -10.30 14.06 19.94
N ASP A 304 -10.34 14.97 18.99
CA ASP A 304 -9.76 14.87 17.64
C ASP A 304 -10.11 13.58 16.88
N PHE A 305 -11.30 12.99 17.08
CA PHE A 305 -11.71 11.82 16.32
C PHE A 305 -12.55 12.15 15.09
N CYS A 306 -12.38 11.37 14.05
CA CYS A 306 -13.25 11.32 12.87
C CYS A 306 -13.54 9.87 12.51
N LEU A 307 -14.82 9.49 12.49
CA LEU A 307 -15.29 8.19 12.03
C LEU A 307 -16.00 8.36 10.69
N VAL A 308 -15.52 7.65 9.68
CA VAL A 308 -16.21 7.56 8.39
C VAL A 308 -16.58 6.10 8.09
N GLN A 309 -17.48 5.90 7.16
CA GLN A 309 -17.76 4.60 6.57
C GLN A 309 -17.30 4.64 5.12
N ILE A 310 -16.41 3.74 4.73
CA ILE A 310 -16.03 3.56 3.33
C ILE A 310 -17.29 3.16 2.56
N ASN A 311 -17.55 3.82 1.42
CA ASN A 311 -18.83 3.71 0.71
C ASN A 311 -19.10 2.31 0.18
N ASN A 312 -18.05 1.62 -0.20
CA ASN A 312 -18.13 0.31 -0.82
C ASN A 312 -17.67 -0.79 0.15
N PRO A 313 -18.27 -1.98 0.08
CA PRO A 313 -17.86 -3.09 0.94
C PRO A 313 -16.41 -3.51 0.63
N ILE A 314 -15.67 -3.82 1.67
CA ILE A 314 -14.32 -4.37 1.56
C ILE A 314 -14.42 -5.82 1.03
N PRO A 315 -13.77 -6.17 -0.08
CA PRO A 315 -13.76 -7.54 -0.58
C PRO A 315 -13.11 -8.50 0.44
N SER A 316 -13.74 -9.64 0.69
CA SER A 316 -13.19 -10.66 1.60
C SER A 316 -11.82 -11.19 1.16
N THR A 317 -11.56 -11.18 -0.15
CA THR A 317 -10.26 -11.56 -0.74
C THR A 317 -9.12 -10.61 -0.34
N TRP A 318 -9.42 -9.45 0.23
CA TRP A 318 -8.43 -8.54 0.76
C TRP A 318 -7.89 -8.99 2.12
N GLU A 319 -8.60 -9.91 2.79
CA GLU A 319 -8.21 -10.46 4.10
C GLU A 319 -7.85 -9.36 5.13
N LEU A 320 -8.58 -8.23 5.06
CA LEU A 320 -8.44 -7.16 6.04
C LEU A 320 -9.14 -7.54 7.35
N THR A 321 -8.74 -6.86 8.41
CA THR A 321 -9.36 -6.98 9.72
C THR A 321 -9.94 -5.63 10.15
N TRP A 322 -10.93 -5.66 11.03
CA TRP A 322 -11.45 -4.50 11.75
C TRP A 322 -10.93 -4.59 13.17
N ALA A 323 -10.07 -3.67 13.56
CA ALA A 323 -9.44 -3.67 14.87
C ALA A 323 -10.48 -3.62 15.99
N GLY A 324 -10.26 -4.39 17.04
CA GLY A 324 -11.02 -4.25 18.29
C GLY A 324 -10.71 -2.93 18.97
N TRP A 325 -11.51 -2.58 19.98
CA TRP A 325 -11.33 -1.36 20.75
C TRP A 325 -11.54 -1.60 22.25
N ASP A 326 -10.98 -0.71 23.06
CA ASP A 326 -11.12 -0.68 24.50
C ASP A 326 -11.37 0.77 24.95
N ARG A 327 -12.53 0.98 25.62
CA ARG A 327 -12.90 2.29 26.17
C ARG A 327 -12.71 2.38 27.68
N SER A 328 -11.83 1.57 28.23
CA SER A 328 -11.44 1.68 29.65
C SER A 328 -10.71 3.00 29.90
N THR A 329 -10.92 3.55 31.09
CA THR A 329 -10.23 4.78 31.53
C THR A 329 -8.88 4.51 32.19
N THR A 330 -8.54 3.24 32.39
CA THR A 330 -7.27 2.81 32.99
C THR A 330 -6.19 2.71 31.91
N ALA A 331 -5.06 3.33 32.14
CA ALA A 331 -3.91 3.24 31.24
C ALA A 331 -3.41 1.78 31.16
N PRO A 332 -3.18 1.24 29.95
CA PRO A 332 -2.58 -0.07 29.79
C PRO A 332 -1.09 -0.03 30.18
N PRO A 333 -0.47 -1.19 30.50
CA PRO A 333 0.93 -1.24 30.91
C PRO A 333 1.93 -0.95 29.77
N SER A 334 1.51 -1.10 28.52
CA SER A 334 2.29 -0.78 27.31
C SER A 334 1.37 -0.47 26.15
N VAL A 335 1.89 0.22 25.14
CA VAL A 335 1.13 0.62 23.94
C VAL A 335 2.00 0.48 22.67
N PHE A 336 1.35 0.33 21.53
CA PHE A 336 2.01 0.39 20.24
C PHE A 336 1.15 1.11 19.19
N GLY A 337 1.80 1.70 18.20
CA GLY A 337 1.17 2.36 17.06
C GLY A 337 1.53 1.66 15.75
N ILE A 338 0.60 1.67 14.79
CA ILE A 338 0.86 1.25 13.41
C ILE A 338 0.42 2.40 12.50
N HIS A 339 1.31 2.89 11.63
CA HIS A 339 1.08 4.16 10.95
C HIS A 339 1.84 4.26 9.61
N HIS A 340 1.59 5.36 8.86
CA HIS A 340 2.22 5.68 7.58
C HIS A 340 2.82 7.10 7.63
N PRO A 341 4.02 7.28 8.19
CA PRO A 341 4.64 8.60 8.23
C PRO A 341 4.98 9.07 6.82
N THR A 342 4.68 10.32 6.49
CA THR A 342 4.94 10.96 5.17
C THR A 342 4.41 10.20 3.94
N GLY A 343 3.39 9.33 4.11
CA GLY A 343 2.92 8.42 3.07
C GLY A 343 3.82 7.22 2.82
N ALA A 344 4.80 6.96 3.71
CA ALA A 344 5.72 5.83 3.58
C ALA A 344 5.03 4.48 3.80
N ILE A 345 5.76 3.43 3.47
CA ILE A 345 5.49 2.04 3.85
C ILE A 345 5.11 1.98 5.34
N MET A 346 4.16 1.10 5.67
CA MET A 346 3.63 0.93 7.02
C MET A 346 4.73 0.71 8.06
N LYS A 347 4.70 1.51 9.10
CA LYS A 347 5.64 1.50 10.22
C LYS A 347 4.96 1.08 11.51
N VAL A 348 5.76 0.72 12.49
CA VAL A 348 5.34 0.38 13.85
C VAL A 348 6.21 1.11 14.86
N CYS A 349 5.60 1.58 15.95
CA CYS A 349 6.27 2.10 17.13
C CYS A 349 5.75 1.40 18.39
N LEU A 350 6.59 1.25 19.40
CA LEU A 350 6.30 0.54 20.66
C LEU A 350 6.77 1.39 21.83
N ASP A 351 5.91 1.55 22.84
CA ASP A 351 6.31 1.97 24.17
C ASP A 351 5.99 0.87 25.19
N ASN A 352 7.00 0.46 25.95
CA ASN A 352 6.89 -0.51 27.04
C ASN A 352 6.35 0.12 28.34
N GLY A 353 6.10 1.42 28.34
CA GLY A 353 5.52 2.19 29.43
C GLY A 353 4.00 2.36 29.31
N ALA A 354 3.37 2.72 30.42
CA ALA A 354 1.97 3.10 30.42
C ALA A 354 1.80 4.56 29.96
N PRO A 355 0.89 4.85 29.02
CA PRO A 355 0.64 6.22 28.60
C PRO A 355 -0.01 7.03 29.75
N THR A 356 0.29 8.32 29.81
CA THR A 356 -0.28 9.24 30.79
C THR A 356 -1.59 9.83 30.28
N SER A 357 -2.61 9.94 31.12
CA SER A 357 -3.88 10.59 30.75
C SER A 357 -3.88 12.07 31.10
N PHE A 358 -4.29 12.89 30.13
CA PHE A 358 -4.47 14.33 30.32
C PHE A 358 -5.93 14.74 30.02
N ASN A 359 -6.41 15.77 30.73
CA ASN A 359 -7.77 16.28 30.60
C ASN A 359 -7.81 17.83 30.58
N ASP A 360 -6.74 18.47 30.19
CA ASP A 360 -6.56 19.92 30.22
C ASP A 360 -7.07 20.60 28.93
N ASP A 361 -6.36 20.47 27.83
CA ASP A 361 -6.66 21.10 26.55
C ASP A 361 -7.21 20.07 25.53
N GLY A 362 -8.06 19.21 25.95
CA GLY A 362 -8.55 18.05 25.23
C GLY A 362 -8.38 16.82 26.12
N ASN A 363 -8.86 15.70 25.69
CA ASN A 363 -8.76 14.48 26.49
C ASN A 363 -7.94 13.47 25.69
N TYR A 364 -6.68 13.26 26.09
CA TYR A 364 -5.75 12.43 25.35
C TYR A 364 -4.90 11.52 26.24
N TRP A 365 -4.42 10.45 25.62
CA TRP A 365 -3.32 9.66 26.12
C TRP A 365 -2.02 10.25 25.60
N ARG A 366 -1.04 10.47 26.47
CA ARG A 366 0.32 10.86 26.09
C ARG A 366 1.25 9.67 26.21
N VAL A 367 1.94 9.36 25.13
CA VAL A 367 3.16 8.56 25.11
C VAL A 367 4.31 9.55 25.27
N ASP A 368 4.98 9.52 26.43
CA ASP A 368 6.00 10.52 26.77
C ASP A 368 7.27 10.33 25.94
N ASP A 369 7.59 9.08 25.62
CA ASP A 369 8.75 8.69 24.81
C ASP A 369 8.50 7.31 24.20
N TRP A 370 8.99 7.05 22.98
CA TRP A 370 8.86 5.76 22.32
C TRP A 370 10.07 4.87 22.61
N THR A 371 9.85 3.65 23.09
CA THR A 371 10.93 2.67 23.28
C THR A 371 11.55 2.23 21.96
N GLN A 372 10.75 2.13 20.89
CA GLN A 372 11.18 1.76 19.53
C GLN A 372 10.30 2.45 18.49
N GLY A 373 10.93 3.05 17.48
CA GLY A 373 10.24 3.78 16.43
C GLY A 373 9.66 5.09 16.94
N VAL A 374 8.97 5.83 16.07
CA VAL A 374 8.27 7.10 16.39
C VAL A 374 7.09 7.28 15.47
N THR A 375 6.28 8.33 15.68
CA THR A 375 5.38 8.85 14.64
C THR A 375 5.95 10.12 14.02
N GLU A 376 5.57 10.42 12.78
CA GLU A 376 5.95 11.65 12.07
C GLU A 376 4.73 12.23 11.34
N GLY A 377 4.87 13.35 10.63
CA GLY A 377 3.81 13.92 9.78
C GLY A 377 3.21 12.86 8.85
N GLY A 378 1.89 12.84 8.64
CA GLY A 378 1.20 11.77 7.90
C GLY A 378 0.75 10.58 8.76
N SER A 379 1.33 10.37 9.95
CA SER A 379 0.85 9.39 10.93
C SER A 379 -0.45 9.83 11.61
N SER A 380 -0.88 11.08 11.46
CA SER A 380 -2.12 11.66 11.96
C SER A 380 -3.31 10.71 11.84
N GLY A 381 -4.03 10.47 12.93
CA GLY A 381 -5.18 9.55 12.97
C GLY A 381 -4.83 8.07 13.10
N SER A 382 -3.54 7.70 13.14
CA SER A 382 -3.14 6.31 13.37
C SER A 382 -3.62 5.81 14.74
N PRO A 383 -3.99 4.51 14.84
CA PRO A 383 -4.48 3.95 16.08
C PRO A 383 -3.36 3.77 17.11
N LEU A 384 -3.69 4.07 18.38
CA LEU A 384 -2.93 3.61 19.54
C LEU A 384 -3.57 2.32 20.05
N PHE A 385 -2.81 1.24 20.04
CA PHE A 385 -3.23 -0.07 20.54
C PHE A 385 -2.71 -0.30 21.97
N ASN A 386 -3.53 -0.91 22.81
CA ASN A 386 -3.08 -1.43 24.09
C ASN A 386 -2.35 -2.78 23.95
N ASN A 387 -1.81 -3.31 25.05
CA ASN A 387 -1.12 -4.61 25.12
C ASN A 387 -2.00 -5.84 24.80
N GLN A 388 -3.26 -5.64 24.45
CA GLN A 388 -4.21 -6.66 23.96
C GLN A 388 -4.57 -6.47 22.48
N GLY A 389 -3.95 -5.48 21.80
CA GLY A 389 -4.21 -5.17 20.40
C GLY A 389 -5.55 -4.48 20.15
N ARG A 390 -6.10 -3.77 21.13
CA ARG A 390 -7.34 -3.02 21.01
C ARG A 390 -7.06 -1.53 20.91
N ILE A 391 -7.76 -0.82 20.03
CA ILE A 391 -7.64 0.65 19.88
C ILE A 391 -8.15 1.33 21.14
N ILE A 392 -7.33 2.22 21.72
CA ILE A 392 -7.66 3.09 22.85
C ILE A 392 -7.69 4.58 22.49
N GLY A 393 -7.20 4.93 21.30
CA GLY A 393 -7.17 6.30 20.81
C GLY A 393 -6.63 6.39 19.39
N GLN A 394 -6.57 7.60 18.83
CA GLN A 394 -5.98 7.91 17.54
C GLN A 394 -5.05 9.11 17.64
N LEU A 395 -3.95 9.12 16.86
CA LEU A 395 -2.91 10.16 16.92
C LEU A 395 -3.49 11.54 16.58
N TRP A 396 -3.35 12.46 17.51
CA TRP A 396 -3.76 13.86 17.38
C TRP A 396 -2.59 14.77 17.03
N ARG A 397 -1.56 14.81 17.91
CA ARG A 397 -0.42 15.73 17.81
C ARG A 397 0.79 15.16 18.52
N GLY A 398 1.94 15.80 18.39
CA GLY A 398 3.14 15.43 19.15
C GLY A 398 4.40 16.04 18.57
N SER A 399 5.49 15.83 19.28
CA SER A 399 6.84 16.29 18.96
C SER A 399 7.83 15.16 18.72
N ALA A 400 7.41 13.89 18.87
CA ALA A 400 8.26 12.75 18.55
C ALA A 400 8.69 12.78 17.08
N ALA A 401 9.95 12.52 16.81
CA ALA A 401 10.54 12.53 15.48
C ALA A 401 11.85 11.73 15.46
N CYS A 402 12.32 11.35 14.28
CA CYS A 402 13.63 10.75 14.16
C CYS A 402 14.78 11.76 14.33
N THR A 403 15.84 11.33 15.01
CA THR A 403 17.16 11.99 15.01
C THR A 403 18.19 10.96 14.57
N GLY A 404 18.44 10.88 13.26
CA GLY A 404 19.22 9.79 12.68
C GLY A 404 18.48 8.44 12.79
N ILE A 405 19.11 7.44 13.41
CA ILE A 405 18.52 6.09 13.62
C ILE A 405 17.87 5.92 15.00
N THR A 406 17.77 6.98 15.78
CA THR A 406 17.10 7.01 17.09
C THR A 406 15.97 8.03 17.06
N ASP A 407 15.08 7.99 18.04
CA ASP A 407 14.11 9.04 18.28
C ASP A 407 14.75 10.30 18.88
N ASN A 408 13.93 11.34 19.07
CA ASN A 408 14.34 12.61 19.68
C ASN A 408 13.90 12.75 21.15
N GLY A 409 13.33 11.69 21.77
CA GLY A 409 12.75 11.73 23.11
C GLY A 409 11.48 12.60 23.21
N GLY A 410 10.81 12.86 22.09
CA GLY A 410 9.61 13.67 22.05
C GLY A 410 8.34 12.85 22.30
N SER A 411 7.27 13.53 22.77
CA SER A 411 6.00 12.88 23.09
C SER A 411 4.97 12.93 21.97
N ASP A 412 4.01 12.02 22.02
CA ASP A 412 2.84 11.97 21.15
C ASP A 412 1.53 11.91 21.97
N ASP A 413 0.54 12.71 21.57
CA ASP A 413 -0.79 12.78 22.18
C ASP A 413 -1.82 12.09 21.28
N TYR A 414 -2.60 11.20 21.86
CA TYR A 414 -3.66 10.44 21.19
C TYR A 414 -5.04 10.78 21.78
N GLY A 415 -5.98 11.23 20.95
CA GLY A 415 -7.35 11.46 21.37
C GLY A 415 -7.97 10.19 21.95
N ARG A 416 -8.54 10.27 23.16
CA ARG A 416 -9.02 9.11 23.92
C ARG A 416 -10.33 8.57 23.37
N LEU A 417 -10.39 7.26 23.15
CA LEU A 417 -11.58 6.57 22.64
C LEU A 417 -12.74 6.60 23.66
N ASP A 418 -12.46 6.43 24.95
CA ASP A 418 -13.48 6.50 26.01
C ASP A 418 -14.16 7.86 26.09
N VAL A 419 -13.43 8.95 25.85
CA VAL A 419 -13.97 10.30 25.75
C VAL A 419 -14.77 10.50 24.47
N SER A 420 -14.27 9.99 23.34
CA SER A 420 -14.95 10.03 22.06
C SER A 420 -16.23 9.17 22.04
N TRP A 421 -16.37 8.25 22.99
CA TRP A 421 -17.45 7.29 23.07
C TRP A 421 -18.82 7.93 23.29
N ASN A 422 -18.97 8.80 24.31
CA ASN A 422 -20.27 9.28 24.76
C ASN A 422 -20.34 10.77 25.16
N THR A 423 -19.27 11.54 24.99
CA THR A 423 -19.27 12.96 25.39
C THR A 423 -19.99 13.88 24.41
N GLY A 424 -20.30 13.42 23.21
CA GLY A 424 -21.13 14.14 22.24
C GLY A 424 -22.62 14.00 22.52
N THR A 425 -23.41 15.00 22.08
CA THR A 425 -24.87 15.05 22.30
C THR A 425 -25.68 14.30 21.22
N THR A 426 -25.09 14.02 20.08
CA THR A 426 -25.74 13.37 18.93
C THR A 426 -24.87 12.25 18.35
N ALA A 427 -25.47 11.37 17.56
CA ALA A 427 -24.74 10.32 16.84
C ALA A 427 -23.63 10.88 15.93
N ALA A 428 -23.77 12.10 15.42
CA ALA A 428 -22.74 12.76 14.60
C ALA A 428 -21.51 13.25 15.39
N THR A 429 -21.54 13.19 16.72
CA THR A 429 -20.48 13.74 17.59
C THR A 429 -19.93 12.73 18.59
N ARG A 430 -20.29 11.44 18.49
CA ARG A 430 -19.82 10.37 19.38
C ARG A 430 -19.72 9.02 18.67
N LEU A 431 -18.89 8.12 19.19
CA LEU A 431 -18.63 6.81 18.62
C LEU A 431 -19.69 5.77 18.96
N LYS A 432 -20.32 5.88 20.14
CA LYS A 432 -21.22 4.87 20.70
C LYS A 432 -22.28 4.38 19.72
N ASP A 433 -22.96 5.29 19.03
CA ASP A 433 -24.09 4.94 18.18
C ASP A 433 -23.70 4.10 16.94
N TRP A 434 -22.43 4.16 16.58
CA TRP A 434 -21.87 3.44 15.43
C TRP A 434 -21.16 2.15 15.82
N LEU A 435 -20.39 2.20 16.91
CA LEU A 435 -19.57 1.06 17.35
C LEU A 435 -20.30 0.12 18.32
N ASP A 436 -21.40 0.58 18.94
CA ASP A 436 -22.32 -0.24 19.75
C ASP A 436 -23.79 0.04 19.38
N PRO A 437 -24.21 -0.26 18.14
CA PRO A 437 -25.54 0.09 17.63
C PRO A 437 -26.68 -0.61 18.38
N SER A 438 -26.41 -1.74 19.00
CA SER A 438 -27.40 -2.49 19.82
C SER A 438 -27.40 -2.05 21.29
N ASN A 439 -26.58 -1.05 21.65
CA ASN A 439 -26.49 -0.51 22.99
C ASN A 439 -26.21 -1.58 24.08
N THR A 440 -25.26 -2.47 23.78
CA THR A 440 -24.85 -3.57 24.65
C THR A 440 -24.09 -3.10 25.89
N ASN A 441 -23.63 -1.84 25.87
CA ASN A 441 -22.75 -1.22 26.86
C ASN A 441 -21.39 -1.93 27.01
N ALA A 442 -20.92 -2.61 25.94
CA ALA A 442 -19.62 -3.28 25.92
C ALA A 442 -18.50 -2.27 26.27
N MET A 443 -17.55 -2.71 27.11
CA MET A 443 -16.34 -1.95 27.42
C MET A 443 -15.24 -2.17 26.39
N THR A 444 -15.28 -3.34 25.75
CA THR A 444 -14.29 -3.78 24.75
C THR A 444 -14.97 -4.54 23.63
N THR A 445 -14.32 -4.59 22.48
CA THR A 445 -14.58 -5.58 21.43
C THR A 445 -13.27 -6.10 20.88
N ASP A 446 -13.30 -7.29 20.30
CA ASP A 446 -12.11 -7.90 19.68
C ASP A 446 -12.06 -7.60 18.18
N VAL A 447 -10.95 -7.98 17.57
CA VAL A 447 -10.77 -7.89 16.11
C VAL A 447 -11.83 -8.72 15.36
N TYR A 448 -12.28 -8.19 14.23
CA TYR A 448 -13.19 -8.91 13.31
C TYR A 448 -12.54 -9.04 11.91
N PRO A 449 -12.68 -10.16 11.20
CA PRO A 449 -13.19 -11.43 11.76
C PRO A 449 -12.29 -11.88 12.92
N THR A 450 -12.86 -12.58 13.88
CA THR A 450 -12.09 -13.10 15.01
C THR A 450 -10.93 -13.91 14.46
N ALA A 451 -9.71 -13.58 14.84
CA ALA A 451 -8.55 -14.34 14.44
C ALA A 451 -8.77 -15.80 14.84
N GLN A 452 -8.80 -16.69 13.86
CA GLN A 452 -8.89 -18.12 14.14
C GLN A 452 -7.59 -18.53 14.82
N VAL A 453 -7.67 -18.86 16.10
CA VAL A 453 -6.53 -19.39 16.85
C VAL A 453 -6.55 -20.90 16.65
N PHE A 454 -5.59 -21.41 15.92
CA PHE A 454 -5.42 -22.83 15.69
C PHE A 454 -4.47 -23.42 16.73
N ALA A 455 -4.76 -24.62 17.19
CA ALA A 455 -3.84 -25.33 18.06
C ALA A 455 -2.59 -25.82 17.28
N ILE A 456 -2.81 -26.26 16.06
CA ILE A 456 -1.78 -26.75 15.14
C ILE A 456 -1.87 -25.97 13.84
N ASN A 457 -0.89 -25.11 13.57
CA ASN A 457 -0.74 -24.35 12.33
C ASN A 457 0.73 -24.04 12.09
N ALA A 458 1.24 -24.37 10.92
CA ALA A 458 2.62 -24.11 10.50
C ALA A 458 2.63 -23.31 9.19
N LYS A 459 3.28 -22.16 9.20
CA LYS A 459 3.43 -21.30 8.04
C LYS A 459 4.77 -21.54 7.35
N VAL A 460 4.81 -21.37 6.03
CA VAL A 460 6.04 -21.40 5.22
C VAL A 460 6.23 -20.11 4.42
N ASP A 461 7.45 -19.56 4.46
CA ASP A 461 7.90 -18.45 3.63
C ASP A 461 9.19 -18.81 2.89
N ILE A 462 9.49 -18.15 1.74
CA ILE A 462 10.68 -18.36 0.93
C ILE A 462 11.57 -17.13 0.97
N ASN A 463 12.82 -17.30 1.40
CA ASN A 463 13.86 -16.28 1.46
C ASN A 463 15.10 -16.71 0.65
N GLY A 464 16.13 -15.86 0.58
CA GLY A 464 17.43 -16.18 -0.03
C GLY A 464 17.43 -16.22 -1.56
N ILE A 465 16.36 -15.73 -2.23
CA ILE A 465 16.29 -15.64 -3.70
C ILE A 465 16.17 -14.17 -4.10
N ASN A 466 17.22 -13.65 -4.71
CA ASN A 466 17.25 -12.28 -5.23
C ASN A 466 16.60 -12.20 -6.62
N THR A 467 16.05 -11.05 -6.99
CA THR A 467 15.54 -10.79 -8.34
C THR A 467 15.88 -9.36 -8.76
N PRO A 468 16.48 -9.12 -9.94
CA PRO A 468 16.97 -10.13 -10.87
C PRO A 468 18.13 -10.96 -10.29
N LEU A 469 18.24 -12.21 -10.72
CA LEU A 469 19.31 -13.12 -10.30
C LEU A 469 20.52 -13.00 -11.22
N CYS A 470 21.67 -12.75 -10.63
CA CYS A 470 22.97 -12.76 -11.29
C CYS A 470 23.55 -14.17 -11.31
N GLY A 471 23.68 -14.72 -12.50
CA GLY A 471 24.13 -16.10 -12.67
C GLY A 471 22.99 -17.11 -12.73
N ASN A 472 23.33 -18.39 -12.57
CA ASN A 472 22.40 -19.50 -12.73
C ASN A 472 22.25 -20.36 -11.46
N GLN A 473 22.52 -19.79 -10.30
CA GLN A 473 22.44 -20.50 -9.02
C GLN A 473 21.65 -19.68 -8.00
N ILE A 474 20.82 -20.37 -7.21
CA ILE A 474 20.10 -19.82 -6.06
C ILE A 474 20.41 -20.63 -4.81
N ASN A 475 20.31 -20.00 -3.64
CA ASN A 475 20.42 -20.64 -2.35
C ASN A 475 19.14 -20.40 -1.55
N PRO A 476 18.04 -21.12 -1.86
CA PRO A 476 16.76 -20.88 -1.21
C PRO A 476 16.82 -21.21 0.28
N ILE A 477 16.15 -20.37 1.06
CA ILE A 477 15.92 -20.60 2.50
C ILE A 477 14.41 -20.70 2.69
N ILE A 478 13.94 -21.81 3.23
CA ILE A 478 12.54 -21.99 3.63
C ILE A 478 12.43 -21.64 5.10
N LYS A 479 11.70 -20.58 5.42
CA LYS A 479 11.40 -20.19 6.79
C LYS A 479 10.13 -20.89 7.25
N ILE A 480 10.21 -21.66 8.32
CA ILE A 480 9.08 -22.29 9.01
C ILE A 480 8.70 -21.40 10.19
N THR A 481 7.43 -21.08 10.34
CA THR A 481 6.90 -20.37 11.51
C THR A 481 5.79 -21.18 12.16
N ASN A 482 5.84 -21.33 13.49
CA ASN A 482 4.74 -21.89 14.25
C ASN A 482 3.65 -20.82 14.45
N SER A 483 2.58 -20.88 13.68
CA SER A 483 1.39 -20.01 13.80
C SER A 483 0.32 -20.62 14.74
N GLY A 484 0.53 -21.85 15.22
CA GLY A 484 -0.35 -22.54 16.19
C GLY A 484 0.02 -22.23 17.64
N THR A 485 -0.90 -22.51 18.57
CA THR A 485 -0.66 -22.34 20.02
C THR A 485 0.15 -23.49 20.64
N ASN A 486 0.10 -24.67 20.03
CA ASN A 486 0.90 -25.81 20.48
C ASN A 486 2.32 -25.69 19.92
N THR A 487 3.32 -26.08 20.70
CA THR A 487 4.70 -26.14 20.23
C THR A 487 4.80 -27.01 18.96
N LEU A 488 5.39 -26.47 17.91
CA LEU A 488 5.68 -27.20 16.67
C LEU A 488 6.98 -27.99 16.83
N THR A 489 6.91 -29.30 16.75
CA THR A 489 8.06 -30.19 16.95
C THR A 489 8.48 -30.91 15.68
N SER A 490 7.60 -31.00 14.68
CA SER A 490 7.90 -31.62 13.39
C SER A 490 7.00 -31.06 12.29
N ALA A 491 7.48 -31.10 11.04
CA ALA A 491 6.70 -30.80 9.85
C ALA A 491 7.36 -31.43 8.62
N THR A 492 6.59 -31.70 7.58
CA THR A 492 7.08 -32.15 6.29
C THR A 492 7.11 -30.98 5.31
N LEU A 493 8.30 -30.61 4.84
CA LEU A 493 8.47 -29.64 3.77
C LEU A 493 8.52 -30.35 2.43
N LYS A 494 7.81 -29.84 1.43
CA LYS A 494 7.93 -30.21 0.03
C LYS A 494 8.28 -29.00 -0.79
N TYR A 495 9.29 -29.08 -1.63
CA TYR A 495 9.69 -27.96 -2.47
C TYR A 495 10.11 -28.42 -3.86
N ASN A 496 9.98 -27.52 -4.83
CA ASN A 496 10.45 -27.75 -6.18
C ASN A 496 10.84 -26.44 -6.89
N LEU A 497 11.68 -26.59 -7.89
CA LEU A 497 12.05 -25.52 -8.82
C LEU A 497 11.32 -25.76 -10.14
N ASN A 498 10.54 -24.80 -10.61
CA ASN A 498 9.71 -24.88 -11.80
C ASN A 498 8.75 -26.10 -11.74
N SER A 499 8.66 -26.86 -12.81
CA SER A 499 7.84 -28.08 -12.91
C SER A 499 8.59 -29.36 -12.51
N ASN A 500 9.78 -29.25 -11.89
CA ASN A 500 10.53 -30.43 -11.45
C ASN A 500 9.76 -31.21 -10.36
N PRO A 501 10.03 -32.52 -10.21
CA PRO A 501 9.48 -33.30 -9.10
C PRO A 501 9.77 -32.64 -7.74
N GLN A 502 8.81 -32.76 -6.82
CA GLN A 502 8.97 -32.22 -5.47
C GLN A 502 10.03 -33.04 -4.69
N THR A 503 10.88 -32.34 -3.97
CA THR A 503 11.78 -32.89 -2.96
C THR A 503 11.12 -32.76 -1.60
N THR A 504 11.23 -33.80 -0.79
CA THR A 504 10.67 -33.85 0.58
C THR A 504 11.80 -33.71 1.61
N PHE A 505 11.57 -32.86 2.61
CA PHE A 505 12.46 -32.69 3.76
C PHE A 505 11.61 -32.76 5.05
N ASN A 506 11.95 -33.65 5.96
CA ASN A 506 11.28 -33.77 7.25
C ASN A 506 12.03 -32.92 8.28
N TRP A 507 11.40 -31.84 8.70
CA TRP A 507 11.91 -30.95 9.74
C TRP A 507 11.52 -31.46 11.14
N THR A 508 12.44 -31.34 12.10
CA THR A 508 12.21 -31.55 13.52
C THR A 508 12.86 -30.45 14.34
N GLY A 509 12.22 -30.02 15.42
CA GLY A 509 12.71 -28.93 16.26
C GLY A 509 11.79 -28.66 17.44
N SER A 510 11.79 -27.44 17.94
CA SER A 510 10.87 -26.97 18.99
C SER A 510 10.64 -25.49 18.81
N LEU A 511 9.49 -25.12 18.21
CA LEU A 511 9.10 -23.74 18.03
C LEU A 511 7.84 -23.46 18.85
N SER A 512 7.94 -22.54 19.81
CA SER A 512 6.77 -21.98 20.48
C SER A 512 5.95 -21.11 19.50
N GLN A 513 4.73 -20.76 19.86
CA GLN A 513 3.88 -19.87 19.06
C GLN A 513 4.63 -18.59 18.63
N GLY A 514 4.56 -18.24 17.35
CA GLY A 514 5.23 -17.10 16.76
C GLY A 514 6.71 -17.28 16.46
N GLN A 515 7.36 -18.33 16.99
CA GLN A 515 8.76 -18.62 16.68
C GLN A 515 8.94 -19.22 15.29
N SER A 516 10.08 -18.95 14.69
CA SER A 516 10.44 -19.46 13.36
C SER A 516 11.87 -19.99 13.32
N THR A 517 12.14 -20.79 12.29
CA THR A 517 13.47 -21.30 11.96
C THR A 517 13.67 -21.32 10.46
N ASP A 518 14.90 -21.17 10.02
CA ASP A 518 15.31 -21.21 8.63
C ASP A 518 15.86 -22.58 8.25
N VAL A 519 15.39 -23.12 7.15
CA VAL A 519 15.88 -24.37 6.54
C VAL A 519 16.58 -24.04 5.23
N ALA A 520 17.90 -24.12 5.22
CA ALA A 520 18.69 -23.93 4.02
C ALA A 520 18.56 -25.15 3.09
N ILE A 521 18.14 -24.92 1.86
CA ILE A 521 17.91 -25.99 0.84
C ILE A 521 19.21 -26.38 0.12
N GLY A 522 20.23 -25.52 0.20
CA GLY A 522 21.47 -25.66 -0.58
C GLY A 522 21.36 -25.02 -1.95
N THR A 523 22.42 -25.17 -2.75
CA THR A 523 22.53 -24.52 -4.05
C THR A 523 21.74 -25.29 -5.12
N LEU A 524 20.87 -24.57 -5.84
CA LEU A 524 20.12 -25.09 -6.98
C LEU A 524 20.54 -24.34 -8.26
N THR A 525 20.71 -25.09 -9.35
CA THR A 525 20.94 -24.51 -10.69
C THR A 525 19.60 -24.19 -11.34
N VAL A 526 19.48 -23.00 -11.92
CA VAL A 526 18.27 -22.49 -12.56
C VAL A 526 18.45 -22.29 -14.06
N ALA A 527 17.36 -22.38 -14.81
CA ALA A 527 17.34 -22.10 -16.23
C ALA A 527 17.39 -20.58 -16.50
N ASN A 528 17.81 -20.19 -17.70
CA ASN A 528 17.71 -18.80 -18.14
C ASN A 528 16.24 -18.37 -18.27
N GLY A 529 15.96 -17.13 -17.91
CA GLY A 529 14.62 -16.54 -17.97
C GLY A 529 13.85 -16.65 -16.65
N VAL A 530 12.52 -16.72 -16.73
CA VAL A 530 11.63 -16.76 -15.57
C VAL A 530 11.67 -18.14 -14.93
N ASN A 531 11.86 -18.17 -13.62
CA ASN A 531 11.86 -19.38 -12.79
C ASN A 531 10.91 -19.18 -11.60
N VAL A 532 10.41 -20.29 -11.06
CA VAL A 532 9.53 -20.30 -9.89
C VAL A 532 10.04 -21.34 -8.89
N PHE A 533 10.32 -20.92 -7.68
CA PHE A 533 10.61 -21.84 -6.57
C PHE A 533 9.36 -21.92 -5.67
N ASN A 534 8.88 -23.14 -5.42
CA ASN A 534 7.71 -23.40 -4.61
C ASN A 534 8.10 -24.18 -3.34
N ALA A 535 7.43 -23.88 -2.24
CA ALA A 535 7.52 -24.62 -0.99
C ALA A 535 6.13 -24.84 -0.40
N VAL A 536 5.92 -26.02 0.18
CA VAL A 536 4.69 -26.39 0.91
C VAL A 536 5.10 -27.04 2.23
N ILE A 537 4.37 -26.73 3.30
CA ILE A 537 4.51 -27.38 4.60
C ILE A 537 3.27 -28.24 4.87
N GLU A 538 3.49 -29.46 5.32
CA GLU A 538 2.44 -30.43 5.59
C GLU A 538 2.67 -31.12 6.92
N SER A 539 1.60 -31.67 7.48
CA SER A 539 1.62 -32.56 8.66
C SER A 539 2.39 -31.99 9.86
N PRO A 540 2.11 -30.74 10.29
CA PRO A 540 2.69 -30.20 11.52
C PRO A 540 2.35 -31.13 12.69
N ASN A 541 3.39 -31.51 13.47
CA ASN A 541 3.28 -32.48 14.55
C ASN A 541 2.64 -33.83 14.14
N GLY A 542 2.76 -34.20 12.87
CA GLY A 542 2.21 -35.46 12.34
C GLY A 542 0.69 -35.49 12.11
N VAL A 543 0.00 -34.34 12.22
CA VAL A 543 -1.45 -34.23 12.00
C VAL A 543 -1.76 -33.23 10.89
N ALA A 544 -3.02 -33.14 10.47
CA ALA A 544 -3.43 -32.13 9.49
C ALA A 544 -3.27 -30.72 10.08
N ASP A 545 -2.77 -29.80 9.25
CA ASP A 545 -2.76 -28.40 9.55
C ASP A 545 -4.19 -27.85 9.61
N GLN A 546 -4.47 -27.01 10.59
CA GLN A 546 -5.81 -26.44 10.81
C GLN A 546 -6.07 -25.18 9.96
N SER A 547 -5.00 -24.60 9.34
CA SER A 547 -5.09 -23.50 8.39
C SER A 547 -4.28 -23.81 7.14
N ASN A 548 -4.95 -24.01 6.02
CA ASN A 548 -4.28 -24.29 4.75
C ASN A 548 -3.85 -23.03 3.98
N ASN A 549 -4.15 -21.82 4.51
CA ASN A 549 -3.95 -20.57 3.77
C ASN A 549 -2.49 -20.10 3.77
N ASP A 550 -1.67 -20.60 4.69
CA ASP A 550 -0.27 -20.24 4.91
C ASP A 550 0.69 -21.44 4.74
N ASN A 551 0.16 -22.57 4.29
CA ASN A 551 0.91 -23.81 4.07
C ASN A 551 1.75 -23.83 2.80
N SER A 552 1.66 -22.83 1.94
CA SER A 552 2.38 -22.77 0.68
C SER A 552 2.94 -21.38 0.40
N SER A 553 4.12 -21.35 -0.19
CA SER A 553 4.78 -20.13 -0.65
C SER A 553 5.38 -20.37 -2.03
N SER A 554 5.41 -19.32 -2.86
CA SER A 554 5.97 -19.35 -4.21
C SER A 554 6.77 -18.08 -4.46
N LYS A 555 7.99 -18.23 -4.98
CA LYS A 555 8.85 -17.10 -5.35
C LYS A 555 9.18 -17.16 -6.82
N THR A 556 8.67 -16.21 -7.61
CA THR A 556 9.04 -16.01 -9.01
C THR A 556 10.27 -15.10 -9.08
N PHE A 557 11.23 -15.46 -9.89
CA PHE A 557 12.44 -14.67 -10.12
C PHE A 557 12.93 -14.86 -11.56
N THR A 558 13.72 -13.89 -12.04
CA THR A 558 14.24 -13.90 -13.41
C THR A 558 15.76 -13.92 -13.39
N THR A 559 16.36 -14.84 -14.12
CA THR A 559 17.80 -14.82 -14.39
C THR A 559 18.10 -13.83 -15.51
N VAL A 560 19.16 -13.06 -15.35
CA VAL A 560 19.67 -12.21 -16.42
C VAL A 560 20.58 -13.02 -17.34
N SER A 561 20.59 -12.67 -18.63
CA SER A 561 21.49 -13.32 -19.60
C SER A 561 22.96 -13.06 -19.21
N SER A 562 23.77 -14.11 -19.22
CA SER A 562 25.22 -13.99 -19.03
C SER A 562 25.95 -13.99 -20.37
N PHE A 563 26.95 -13.13 -20.48
CA PHE A 563 27.78 -12.99 -21.66
C PHE A 563 29.25 -13.17 -21.25
N GLN A 564 29.97 -13.91 -22.03
CA GLN A 564 31.42 -14.08 -21.85
C GLN A 564 32.15 -12.92 -22.55
N THR A 565 32.17 -11.76 -21.87
CA THR A 565 32.80 -10.55 -22.39
C THR A 565 33.40 -9.70 -21.28
N THR A 566 34.52 -9.06 -21.59
CA THR A 566 35.13 -8.03 -20.71
C THR A 566 34.81 -6.63 -21.18
N GLN A 567 34.08 -6.49 -22.28
CA GLN A 567 33.69 -5.19 -22.83
C GLN A 567 32.26 -5.24 -23.35
N VAL A 568 31.55 -4.14 -23.21
CA VAL A 568 30.23 -3.91 -23.80
C VAL A 568 30.31 -2.69 -24.72
N VAL A 569 29.64 -2.76 -25.87
CA VAL A 569 29.47 -1.61 -26.76
C VAL A 569 28.12 -0.98 -26.48
N PHE A 570 28.16 0.24 -26.05
CA PHE A 570 26.98 1.06 -25.83
C PHE A 570 26.76 1.93 -27.07
N GLN A 571 25.55 1.89 -27.64
CA GLN A 571 25.14 2.78 -28.73
C GLN A 571 23.90 3.56 -28.29
N LEU A 572 23.98 4.88 -28.33
CA LEU A 572 22.88 5.80 -28.03
C LEU A 572 22.52 6.57 -29.30
N ASN A 573 21.23 6.55 -29.65
CA ASN A 573 20.68 7.43 -30.66
C ASN A 573 19.78 8.45 -29.96
N THR A 574 20.14 9.73 -29.98
CA THR A 574 19.36 10.80 -29.37
C THR A 574 18.29 11.31 -30.35
N ASP A 575 17.21 11.82 -29.79
CA ASP A 575 16.18 12.59 -30.50
C ASP A 575 16.47 14.10 -30.44
N ASN A 576 15.43 14.95 -30.52
CA ASN A 576 15.55 16.41 -30.45
C ASN A 576 15.80 16.95 -29.03
N TYR A 577 16.07 16.09 -28.05
CA TYR A 577 16.26 16.40 -26.64
C TYR A 577 17.44 15.58 -26.08
N GLY A 578 18.55 15.58 -26.80
CA GLY A 578 19.74 14.80 -26.42
C GLY A 578 20.31 15.18 -25.05
N GLU A 579 20.18 16.42 -24.66
CA GLU A 579 20.58 16.95 -23.35
C GLU A 579 19.83 16.34 -22.16
N ASP A 580 18.58 15.86 -22.37
CA ASP A 580 17.78 15.20 -21.33
C ASP A 580 18.19 13.75 -21.12
N THR A 581 19.04 13.20 -21.97
CA THR A 581 19.49 11.81 -21.89
C THR A 581 20.70 11.68 -20.98
N SER A 582 20.58 10.80 -19.98
CA SER A 582 21.70 10.37 -19.16
C SER A 582 21.67 8.87 -18.95
N TRP A 583 22.82 8.25 -18.76
CA TRP A 583 22.91 6.82 -18.49
C TRP A 583 24.03 6.50 -17.54
N SER A 584 23.92 5.36 -16.88
CA SER A 584 24.99 4.81 -16.04
C SER A 584 25.04 3.28 -16.13
N ILE A 585 26.24 2.72 -15.98
CA ILE A 585 26.47 1.30 -15.71
C ILE A 585 27.01 1.18 -14.29
N LYS A 586 26.34 0.36 -13.49
CA LYS A 586 26.70 0.10 -12.09
C LYS A 586 27.04 -1.36 -11.88
N ASN A 587 27.99 -1.66 -11.02
CA ASN A 587 28.27 -3.02 -10.59
C ASN A 587 27.28 -3.48 -9.50
N ALA A 588 27.39 -4.73 -9.04
CA ALA A 588 26.53 -5.32 -8.01
C ALA A 588 26.54 -4.56 -6.65
N ASN A 589 27.55 -3.73 -6.41
CA ASN A 589 27.67 -2.88 -5.21
C ASN A 589 27.14 -1.45 -5.44
N ASN A 590 26.39 -1.23 -6.53
CA ASN A 590 25.89 0.09 -6.97
C ASN A 590 27.00 1.14 -7.27
N LEU A 591 28.25 0.71 -7.44
CA LEU A 591 29.32 1.59 -7.86
C LEU A 591 29.20 1.87 -9.36
N VAL A 592 29.14 3.14 -9.76
CA VAL A 592 29.12 3.56 -11.16
C VAL A 592 30.50 3.28 -11.77
N ILE A 593 30.54 2.47 -12.83
CA ILE A 593 31.75 2.14 -13.58
C ILE A 593 31.86 2.92 -14.89
N ALA A 594 30.74 3.37 -15.42
CA ALA A 594 30.65 4.26 -16.58
C ALA A 594 29.34 5.02 -16.56
N SER A 595 29.34 6.24 -17.08
CA SER A 595 28.15 7.07 -17.23
C SER A 595 28.34 8.11 -18.33
N GLY A 596 27.23 8.68 -18.81
CA GLY A 596 27.25 9.79 -19.77
C GLY A 596 25.98 10.63 -19.68
N SER A 597 26.09 11.92 -20.06
CA SER A 597 24.98 12.89 -20.08
C SER A 597 25.31 14.05 -21.04
N ASN A 598 24.34 14.97 -21.23
CA ASN A 598 24.48 16.16 -22.06
C ASN A 598 24.85 15.87 -23.52
N TYR A 599 24.09 15.01 -24.16
CA TYR A 599 24.31 14.64 -25.56
C TYR A 599 23.69 15.67 -26.51
N ALA A 600 24.26 15.78 -27.73
CA ALA A 600 23.66 16.59 -28.79
C ALA A 600 22.44 15.88 -29.38
N ASP A 601 21.52 16.67 -29.95
CA ASP A 601 20.29 16.21 -30.58
C ASP A 601 20.56 15.44 -31.89
N ASN A 602 19.71 14.44 -32.19
CA ASN A 602 19.70 13.67 -33.43
C ASN A 602 21.07 13.07 -33.82
N MET A 603 21.82 12.62 -32.83
CA MET A 603 23.17 12.05 -33.02
C MET A 603 23.23 10.59 -32.58
N THR A 604 24.18 9.87 -33.18
CA THR A 604 24.53 8.52 -32.75
C THR A 604 25.87 8.54 -32.02
N PHE A 605 25.87 8.08 -30.78
CA PHE A 605 27.07 7.94 -29.95
C PHE A 605 27.39 6.46 -29.76
N ASN A 606 28.66 6.10 -29.92
CA ASN A 606 29.13 4.75 -29.64
C ASN A 606 30.27 4.83 -28.63
N GLN A 607 30.20 3.99 -27.59
CA GLN A 607 31.23 3.90 -26.56
C GLN A 607 31.51 2.44 -26.23
N THR A 608 32.77 2.04 -26.20
CA THR A 608 33.20 0.75 -25.68
C THR A 608 33.53 0.91 -24.19
N ILE A 609 32.87 0.13 -23.34
CA ILE A 609 33.01 0.19 -21.89
C ILE A 609 33.67 -1.12 -21.45
N SER A 610 34.78 -1.01 -20.74
CA SER A 610 35.47 -2.14 -20.13
C SER A 610 34.83 -2.49 -18.80
N LEU A 611 34.52 -3.76 -18.61
CA LEU A 611 33.99 -4.29 -17.36
C LEU A 611 35.16 -4.75 -16.47
N PRO A 612 35.35 -4.18 -15.27
CA PRO A 612 36.58 -4.39 -14.49
C PRO A 612 36.67 -5.76 -13.83
N ALA A 613 35.56 -6.52 -13.72
CA ALA A 613 35.51 -7.84 -13.10
C ALA A 613 34.32 -8.65 -13.64
N ASP A 614 34.35 -9.96 -13.44
CA ASP A 614 33.18 -10.80 -13.63
C ASP A 614 32.10 -10.42 -12.58
N GLY A 615 30.86 -10.33 -13.01
CA GLY A 615 29.76 -9.97 -12.12
C GLY A 615 28.53 -9.44 -12.84
N CYS A 616 27.55 -9.00 -12.06
CA CYS A 616 26.38 -8.33 -12.59
C CYS A 616 26.58 -6.84 -12.73
N TYR A 617 26.04 -6.33 -13.80
CA TYR A 617 26.02 -4.92 -14.11
C TYR A 617 24.60 -4.49 -14.43
N THR A 618 24.19 -3.35 -13.88
CA THR A 618 22.92 -2.72 -14.20
C THR A 618 23.17 -1.55 -15.13
N PHE A 619 22.46 -1.51 -16.23
CA PHE A 619 22.41 -0.36 -17.13
C PHE A 619 21.13 0.43 -16.83
N GLU A 620 21.28 1.73 -16.63
CA GLU A 620 20.19 2.68 -16.41
C GLU A 620 20.32 3.81 -17.45
N ILE A 621 19.19 4.22 -18.04
CA ILE A 621 19.08 5.33 -18.99
C ILE A 621 17.87 6.17 -18.66
#